data_b5b7740dd31d7b441f4994af5a75cb21
#
_entry.id   b5b7740dd31d7b441f4994af5a75cb21
#
_cell.length_a   1.000
_cell.length_b   1.000
_cell.length_c   1.000
_cell.angle_alpha   90.00
_cell.angle_beta   90.00
_cell.angle_gamma   90.00
#
_symmetry.space_group_name_H-M   'P 1'
#
loop_
_entity.id
_entity.type
_entity.pdbx_description
1 polymer ?
#
loop_
_entity_poly.entity_id
_entity_poly.type
_entity_poly.pdbx_seq_one_letter_code
_entity_poly.pdbx_strand_id
1 'polypeptide(L)'
;MKLAKRNTGFTLIEMIVYVVILGIIAVLAVNSTLEMTKAYVNLRVSRDMNASATAVLERMTREIRGAYDIDAAQSTFGANPGRLMLNTKDALGADTIVEFYIENGLIKVKEGGVAKGALMTSSTQASSFIVRSLSNANSKAIKIDLTVAATRGNVSKTRNFYNTIVLRGSY
;
A
#
# COMPACT_ATOMS: atom_id res chain seq x y z
N MET A 1 -23.41 44.36 -59.89
CA MET A 1 -23.97 44.76 -58.60
C MET A 1 -23.04 44.24 -57.49
N LYS A 2 -22.15 45.10 -56.91
CA LYS A 2 -21.22 44.67 -55.85
C LYS A 2 -21.97 44.82 -54.51
N LEU A 3 -22.20 43.68 -53.87
CA LEU A 3 -22.72 43.68 -52.48
C LEU A 3 -21.67 44.26 -51.53
N ALA A 4 -21.95 45.39 -50.92
CA ALA A 4 -21.11 45.99 -49.89
C ALA A 4 -21.11 45.09 -48.68
N LYS A 5 -19.95 44.51 -48.33
CA LYS A 5 -19.74 43.72 -47.11
C LYS A 5 -19.86 44.69 -45.91
N ARG A 6 -20.95 44.61 -45.17
CA ARG A 6 -21.13 45.38 -43.91
C ARG A 6 -20.13 44.81 -42.88
N ASN A 7 -19.07 45.53 -42.60
CA ASN A 7 -18.22 45.25 -41.45
C ASN A 7 -19.01 45.63 -40.20
N THR A 8 -19.55 44.65 -39.50
CA THR A 8 -20.12 44.79 -38.17
C THR A 8 -18.98 44.78 -37.16
N GLY A 9 -18.63 45.94 -36.58
CA GLY A 9 -17.68 46.00 -35.46
C GLY A 9 -18.34 45.54 -34.18
N PHE A 10 -17.55 45.01 -33.24
CA PHE A 10 -18.04 44.66 -31.89
C PHE A 10 -18.42 45.89 -31.10
N THR A 11 -19.49 45.80 -30.32
CA THR A 11 -19.88 46.81 -29.36
C THR A 11 -19.06 46.74 -28.08
N LEU A 12 -18.87 47.85 -27.38
CA LEU A 12 -18.12 47.87 -26.11
C LEU A 12 -18.76 46.96 -25.06
N ILE A 13 -20.09 46.90 -25.00
CA ILE A 13 -20.82 46.03 -24.08
C ILE A 13 -20.56 44.54 -24.38
N GLU A 14 -20.48 44.16 -25.65
CA GLU A 14 -20.20 42.79 -26.08
C GLU A 14 -18.79 42.34 -25.66
N MET A 15 -17.80 43.23 -25.77
CA MET A 15 -16.43 42.95 -25.30
C MET A 15 -16.38 42.74 -23.78
N ILE A 16 -17.11 43.55 -23.01
CA ILE A 16 -17.19 43.40 -21.54
C ILE A 16 -17.81 42.04 -21.19
N VAL A 17 -18.91 41.67 -21.84
CA VAL A 17 -19.57 40.37 -21.59
C VAL A 17 -18.62 39.19 -21.90
N TYR A 18 -17.88 39.23 -23.01
CA TYR A 18 -16.91 38.18 -23.36
C TYR A 18 -15.79 38.08 -22.33
N VAL A 19 -15.26 39.20 -21.85
CA VAL A 19 -14.20 39.18 -20.81
C VAL A 19 -14.72 38.59 -19.50
N VAL A 20 -15.94 38.90 -19.10
CA VAL A 20 -16.56 38.32 -17.89
C VAL A 20 -16.75 36.81 -18.04
N ILE A 21 -17.30 36.36 -19.18
CA ILE A 21 -17.50 34.94 -19.44
C ILE A 21 -16.16 34.22 -19.47
N LEU A 22 -15.16 34.79 -20.14
CA LEU A 22 -13.81 34.21 -20.18
C LEU A 22 -13.20 34.10 -18.78
N GLY A 23 -13.37 35.09 -17.92
CA GLY A 23 -12.93 35.06 -16.52
C GLY A 23 -13.57 33.92 -15.73
N ILE A 24 -14.88 33.74 -15.87
CA ILE A 24 -15.59 32.62 -15.21
C ILE A 24 -15.06 31.28 -15.69
N ILE A 25 -14.90 31.08 -17.00
CA ILE A 25 -14.38 29.84 -17.58
C ILE A 25 -12.94 29.56 -17.08
N ALA A 26 -12.11 30.61 -17.03
CA ALA A 26 -10.73 30.45 -16.54
C ALA A 26 -10.68 29.98 -15.08
N VAL A 27 -11.50 30.57 -14.21
CA VAL A 27 -11.58 30.13 -12.79
C VAL A 27 -12.04 28.68 -12.67
N LEU A 28 -13.08 28.28 -13.43
CA LEU A 28 -13.56 26.89 -13.43
C LEU A 28 -12.50 25.92 -13.95
N ALA A 29 -11.76 26.26 -14.99
CA ALA A 29 -10.69 25.43 -15.54
C ALA A 29 -9.56 25.22 -14.53
N VAL A 30 -9.13 26.28 -13.84
CA VAL A 30 -8.09 26.19 -12.80
C VAL A 30 -8.55 25.29 -11.65
N ASN A 31 -9.75 25.50 -11.12
CA ASN A 31 -10.29 24.68 -10.03
C ASN A 31 -10.39 23.20 -10.43
N SER A 32 -10.89 22.90 -11.62
CA SER A 32 -10.98 21.52 -12.13
C SER A 32 -9.61 20.86 -12.23
N THR A 33 -8.59 21.60 -12.68
CA THR A 33 -7.21 21.09 -12.78
C THR A 33 -6.62 20.77 -11.40
N LEU A 34 -6.88 21.64 -10.40
CA LEU A 34 -6.43 21.41 -9.02
C LEU A 34 -7.10 20.19 -8.39
N GLU A 35 -8.40 20.01 -8.59
CA GLU A 35 -9.14 18.85 -8.10
C GLU A 35 -8.66 17.56 -8.77
N MET A 36 -8.41 17.57 -10.07
CA MET A 36 -7.86 16.43 -10.79
C MET A 36 -6.47 16.03 -10.26
N THR A 37 -5.62 17.00 -9.97
CA THR A 37 -4.30 16.76 -9.38
C THR A 37 -4.41 16.10 -8.00
N LYS A 38 -5.31 16.60 -7.13
CA LYS A 38 -5.59 15.99 -5.81
C LYS A 38 -6.11 14.55 -5.96
N ALA A 39 -7.04 14.32 -6.88
CA ALA A 39 -7.58 12.99 -7.16
C ALA A 39 -6.47 12.02 -7.62
N TYR A 40 -5.58 12.46 -8.51
CA TYR A 40 -4.44 11.66 -8.97
C TYR A 40 -3.49 11.27 -7.83
N VAL A 41 -3.13 12.22 -6.95
CA VAL A 41 -2.28 11.93 -5.78
C VAL A 41 -2.96 10.93 -4.85
N ASN A 42 -4.27 11.09 -4.60
CA ASN A 42 -5.07 10.16 -3.79
C ASN A 42 -5.08 8.73 -4.34
N LEU A 43 -5.21 8.57 -5.65
CA LEU A 43 -5.17 7.26 -6.31
C LEU A 43 -3.78 6.63 -6.20
N ARG A 44 -2.74 7.42 -6.40
CA ARG A 44 -1.36 6.94 -6.31
C ARG A 44 -1.02 6.46 -4.90
N VAL A 45 -1.37 7.22 -3.87
CA VAL A 45 -1.19 6.82 -2.47
C VAL A 45 -1.91 5.49 -2.18
N SER A 46 -3.16 5.36 -2.63
CA SER A 46 -3.94 4.13 -2.44
C SER A 46 -3.33 2.94 -3.17
N ARG A 47 -2.79 3.14 -4.37
CA ARG A 47 -2.09 2.11 -5.16
C ARG A 47 -0.80 1.66 -4.47
N ASP A 48 0.03 2.60 -4.01
CA ASP A 48 1.28 2.30 -3.33
C ASP A 48 1.04 1.49 -2.05
N MET A 49 0.01 1.85 -1.26
CA MET A 49 -0.40 1.09 -0.08
C MET A 49 -0.84 -0.34 -0.40
N ASN A 50 -1.72 -0.51 -1.40
CA ASN A 50 -2.19 -1.82 -1.80
C ASN A 50 -1.04 -2.68 -2.33
N ALA A 51 -0.16 -2.13 -3.17
CA ALA A 51 0.99 -2.84 -3.71
C ALA A 51 1.94 -3.32 -2.61
N SER A 52 2.27 -2.45 -1.63
CA SER A 52 3.12 -2.80 -0.51
C SER A 52 2.49 -3.87 0.39
N ALA A 53 1.20 -3.71 0.73
CA ALA A 53 0.49 -4.70 1.55
C ALA A 53 0.40 -6.07 0.85
N THR A 54 0.08 -6.08 -0.44
CA THR A 54 0.01 -7.31 -1.25
C THR A 54 1.37 -7.99 -1.29
N ALA A 55 2.45 -7.28 -1.57
CA ALA A 55 3.80 -7.85 -1.61
C ALA A 55 4.19 -8.49 -0.27
N VAL A 56 3.92 -7.81 0.86
CA VAL A 56 4.16 -8.35 2.20
C VAL A 56 3.35 -9.61 2.44
N LEU A 57 2.02 -9.55 2.22
CA LEU A 57 1.12 -10.66 2.52
C LEU A 57 1.35 -11.87 1.61
N GLU A 58 1.66 -11.67 0.34
CA GLU A 58 2.01 -12.74 -0.60
C GLU A 58 3.32 -13.43 -0.19
N ARG A 59 4.34 -12.64 0.16
CA ARG A 59 5.60 -13.21 0.65
C ARG A 59 5.40 -14.00 1.93
N MET A 60 4.70 -13.45 2.92
CA MET A 60 4.38 -14.13 4.16
C MET A 60 3.55 -15.40 3.92
N THR A 61 2.54 -15.32 3.04
CA THR A 61 1.71 -16.47 2.68
C THR A 61 2.55 -17.62 2.11
N ARG A 62 3.48 -17.31 1.22
CA ARG A 62 4.38 -18.32 0.62
C ARG A 62 5.27 -18.98 1.67
N GLU A 63 5.89 -18.17 2.53
CA GLU A 63 6.79 -18.72 3.56
C GLU A 63 6.04 -19.51 4.64
N ILE A 64 4.88 -19.01 5.10
CA ILE A 64 4.06 -19.71 6.10
C ILE A 64 3.56 -21.05 5.55
N ARG A 65 3.14 -21.10 4.28
CA ARG A 65 2.70 -22.35 3.65
C ARG A 65 3.84 -23.33 3.41
N GLY A 66 5.05 -22.85 3.19
CA GLY A 66 6.25 -23.66 3.00
C GLY A 66 6.91 -24.11 4.29
N ALA A 67 6.60 -23.46 5.41
CA ALA A 67 7.17 -23.80 6.72
C ALA A 67 6.61 -25.14 7.23
N TYR A 68 7.46 -25.91 7.86
CA TYR A 68 7.03 -27.14 8.55
C TYR A 68 6.64 -26.85 10.01
N ASP A 69 7.12 -25.75 10.61
CA ASP A 69 6.74 -25.35 11.95
C ASP A 69 6.88 -23.83 12.17
N ILE A 70 6.27 -23.36 13.27
CA ILE A 70 6.36 -21.99 13.75
C ILE A 70 7.19 -22.01 15.03
N ASP A 71 8.27 -21.24 15.08
CA ASP A 71 9.01 -21.04 16.31
C ASP A 71 8.24 -20.09 17.23
N ALA A 72 7.39 -20.66 18.08
CA ALA A 72 6.57 -19.89 19.00
C ALA A 72 7.39 -19.20 20.10
N ALA A 73 8.55 -19.76 20.47
CA ALA A 73 9.40 -19.22 21.54
C ALA A 73 10.09 -17.91 21.11
N GLN A 74 10.43 -17.81 19.85
CA GLN A 74 11.08 -16.62 19.29
C GLN A 74 10.15 -15.68 18.51
N SER A 75 8.89 -16.08 18.30
CA SER A 75 7.85 -15.23 17.73
C SER A 75 7.18 -14.35 18.77
N THR A 76 6.74 -13.15 18.37
CA THR A 76 5.97 -12.24 19.23
C THR A 76 4.53 -12.18 18.73
N PHE A 77 3.64 -12.89 19.45
CA PHE A 77 2.22 -12.94 19.12
C PHE A 77 1.40 -11.96 19.93
N GLY A 78 0.35 -11.39 19.29
CA GLY A 78 -0.62 -10.51 19.92
C GLY A 78 -0.13 -9.11 20.26
N ALA A 79 1.15 -8.80 20.08
CA ALA A 79 1.75 -7.49 20.36
C ALA A 79 2.08 -6.72 19.08
N ASN A 80 2.26 -5.43 19.22
CA ASN A 80 2.77 -4.54 18.16
C ASN A 80 4.04 -3.82 18.68
N PRO A 81 5.19 -3.93 18.02
CA PRO A 81 5.43 -4.66 16.76
C PRO A 81 5.47 -6.19 16.96
N GLY A 82 4.80 -6.89 16.06
CA GLY A 82 4.86 -8.35 15.99
C GLY A 82 6.16 -8.84 15.35
N ARG A 83 6.50 -10.11 15.62
CA ARG A 83 7.60 -10.83 15.01
C ARG A 83 7.16 -12.25 14.72
N LEU A 84 7.45 -12.75 13.54
CA LEU A 84 7.12 -14.11 13.13
C LEU A 84 8.39 -14.84 12.72
N MET A 85 8.69 -15.96 13.39
CA MET A 85 9.76 -16.87 13.03
C MET A 85 9.20 -18.20 12.57
N LEU A 86 9.66 -18.65 11.41
CA LEU A 86 9.22 -19.86 10.73
C LEU A 86 10.42 -20.81 10.56
N ASN A 87 10.22 -22.06 10.92
CA ASN A 87 11.15 -23.14 10.60
C ASN A 87 10.82 -23.69 9.21
N THR A 88 11.74 -23.59 8.27
CA THR A 88 11.56 -23.99 6.89
C THR A 88 12.79 -24.72 6.37
N LYS A 89 12.75 -25.20 5.14
CA LYS A 89 13.89 -25.80 4.46
C LYS A 89 14.37 -24.90 3.32
N ASP A 90 15.68 -24.83 3.16
CA ASP A 90 16.27 -24.14 2.02
C ASP A 90 16.14 -24.96 0.72
N ALA A 91 16.66 -24.41 -0.38
CA ALA A 91 16.64 -25.07 -1.69
C ALA A 91 17.41 -26.40 -1.74
N LEU A 92 18.30 -26.67 -0.77
CA LEU A 92 19.09 -27.87 -0.64
C LEU A 92 18.45 -28.86 0.35
N GLY A 93 17.32 -28.50 0.97
CA GLY A 93 16.62 -29.31 1.96
C GLY A 93 17.18 -29.20 3.38
N ALA A 94 18.15 -28.32 3.63
CA ALA A 94 18.67 -28.05 4.97
C ALA A 94 17.71 -27.15 5.78
N ASP A 95 17.65 -27.36 7.09
CA ASP A 95 16.82 -26.58 7.98
C ASP A 95 17.32 -25.13 8.03
N THR A 96 16.39 -24.20 7.87
CA THR A 96 16.66 -22.76 7.91
C THR A 96 15.49 -22.02 8.56
N ILE A 97 15.72 -20.78 8.91
CA ILE A 97 14.73 -19.93 9.59
C ILE A 97 14.39 -18.73 8.70
N VAL A 98 13.10 -18.43 8.57
CA VAL A 98 12.60 -17.20 7.96
C VAL A 98 11.97 -16.34 9.05
N GLU A 99 12.44 -15.11 9.18
CA GLU A 99 11.98 -14.14 10.17
C GLU A 99 11.36 -12.93 9.49
N PHE A 100 10.14 -12.57 9.90
CA PHE A 100 9.48 -11.32 9.54
C PHE A 100 9.40 -10.40 10.76
N TYR A 101 9.81 -9.15 10.60
CA TYR A 101 9.85 -8.14 11.66
C TYR A 101 9.66 -6.74 11.11
N ILE A 102 9.34 -5.78 11.99
CA ILE A 102 9.35 -4.34 11.66
C ILE A 102 10.68 -3.73 12.06
N GLU A 103 11.25 -2.94 11.16
CA GLU A 103 12.36 -2.04 11.45
C GLU A 103 12.21 -0.74 10.67
N ASN A 104 12.28 0.39 11.36
CA ASN A 104 12.09 1.74 10.79
C ASN A 104 10.76 1.90 10.02
N GLY A 105 9.68 1.31 10.52
CA GLY A 105 8.37 1.34 9.89
C GLY A 105 8.25 0.49 8.62
N LEU A 106 9.21 -0.37 8.32
CA LEU A 106 9.18 -1.26 7.17
C LEU A 106 9.14 -2.72 7.61
N ILE A 107 8.29 -3.52 6.98
CA ILE A 107 8.35 -4.97 7.14
C ILE A 107 9.58 -5.49 6.40
N LYS A 108 10.44 -6.17 7.12
CA LYS A 108 11.66 -6.79 6.61
C LYS A 108 11.63 -8.30 6.78
N VAL A 109 12.43 -8.99 5.99
CA VAL A 109 12.61 -10.44 6.05
C VAL A 109 14.09 -10.79 6.20
N LYS A 110 14.39 -11.77 7.07
CA LYS A 110 15.67 -12.48 7.13
C LYS A 110 15.45 -13.94 6.75
N GLU A 111 16.44 -14.52 6.09
CA GLU A 111 16.51 -15.93 5.74
C GLU A 111 17.86 -16.47 6.21
N GLY A 112 17.86 -17.53 7.02
CA GLY A 112 19.07 -18.07 7.60
C GLY A 112 19.88 -17.04 8.41
N GLY A 113 19.22 -16.08 9.06
CA GLY A 113 19.85 -14.98 9.78
C GLY A 113 20.32 -13.80 8.91
N VAL A 114 20.28 -13.91 7.58
CA VAL A 114 20.72 -12.87 6.64
C VAL A 114 19.53 -11.98 6.23
N ALA A 115 19.66 -10.68 6.40
CA ALA A 115 18.64 -9.72 5.96
C ALA A 115 18.54 -9.68 4.43
N LYS A 116 17.33 -9.89 3.90
CA LYS A 116 17.02 -9.86 2.45
C LYS A 116 16.40 -8.52 2.01
N GLY A 117 16.23 -7.59 2.96
CA GLY A 117 15.71 -6.25 2.67
C GLY A 117 14.26 -6.04 3.10
N ALA A 118 13.73 -4.88 2.72
CA ALA A 118 12.35 -4.48 2.99
C ALA A 118 11.40 -5.03 1.93
N LEU A 119 10.21 -5.43 2.36
CA LEU A 119 9.13 -5.90 1.49
C LEU A 119 8.19 -4.78 1.06
N MET A 120 8.40 -3.58 1.56
CA MET A 120 7.58 -2.39 1.32
C MET A 120 8.37 -1.33 0.57
N THR A 121 7.67 -0.47 -0.16
CA THR A 121 8.28 0.70 -0.80
C THR A 121 8.57 1.79 0.23
N SER A 122 9.56 2.64 -0.03
CA SER A 122 9.92 3.77 0.84
C SER A 122 8.82 4.84 1.00
N SER A 123 7.80 4.82 0.12
CA SER A 123 6.65 5.73 0.20
C SER A 123 5.56 5.23 1.16
N THR A 124 5.72 4.03 1.74
CA THR A 124 4.74 3.40 2.64
C THR A 124 5.40 2.97 3.94
N GLN A 125 4.64 2.96 5.02
CA GLN A 125 5.08 2.51 6.33
C GLN A 125 4.06 1.56 6.95
N ALA A 126 4.54 0.53 7.64
CA ALA A 126 3.72 -0.29 8.50
C ALA A 126 3.57 0.41 9.86
N SER A 127 2.40 0.95 10.13
CA SER A 127 2.10 1.59 11.42
C SER A 127 1.70 0.57 12.49
N SER A 128 1.25 -0.62 12.09
CA SER A 128 0.99 -1.75 12.97
C SER A 128 1.23 -3.06 12.23
N PHE A 129 1.85 -4.01 12.93
CA PHE A 129 2.02 -5.38 12.46
C PHE A 129 1.81 -6.31 13.65
N ILE A 130 0.71 -7.03 13.64
CA ILE A 130 0.35 -7.96 14.71
C ILE A 130 0.19 -9.34 14.10
N VAL A 131 0.86 -10.31 14.70
CA VAL A 131 0.79 -11.72 14.33
C VAL A 131 0.06 -12.47 15.43
N ARG A 132 -0.88 -13.34 15.07
CA ARG A 132 -1.60 -14.18 16.04
C ARG A 132 -1.53 -15.64 15.62
N SER A 133 -1.16 -16.51 16.54
CA SER A 133 -1.24 -17.94 16.34
C SER A 133 -2.67 -18.42 16.58
N LEU A 134 -3.21 -19.17 15.64
CA LEU A 134 -4.52 -19.81 15.68
C LEU A 134 -4.29 -21.32 15.52
N SER A 135 -3.69 -21.96 16.54
CA SER A 135 -3.35 -23.37 16.50
C SER A 135 -4.34 -24.20 17.29
N ASN A 136 -4.70 -25.35 16.76
CA ASN A 136 -5.43 -26.40 17.46
C ASN A 136 -4.65 -27.73 17.38
N ALA A 137 -5.23 -28.82 17.90
CA ALA A 137 -4.56 -30.13 17.94
C ALA A 137 -4.20 -30.67 16.53
N ASN A 138 -4.93 -30.25 15.48
CA ASN A 138 -4.84 -30.84 14.14
C ASN A 138 -4.35 -29.86 13.07
N SER A 139 -4.21 -28.56 13.38
CA SER A 139 -3.72 -27.59 12.39
C SER A 139 -3.12 -26.36 13.04
N LYS A 140 -2.11 -25.79 12.38
CA LYS A 140 -1.48 -24.54 12.78
C LYS A 140 -1.82 -23.47 11.73
N ALA A 141 -2.33 -22.34 12.19
CA ALA A 141 -2.63 -21.19 11.34
C ALA A 141 -2.10 -19.88 11.95
N ILE A 142 -1.74 -18.95 11.11
CA ILE A 142 -1.31 -17.61 11.47
C ILE A 142 -2.31 -16.60 10.93
N LYS A 143 -2.81 -15.73 11.80
CA LYS A 143 -3.53 -14.53 11.41
C LYS A 143 -2.59 -13.33 11.48
N ILE A 144 -2.59 -12.54 10.42
CA ILE A 144 -1.80 -11.33 10.25
C ILE A 144 -2.73 -10.14 10.19
N ASP A 145 -2.51 -9.17 11.06
CA ASP A 145 -3.18 -7.87 11.06
C ASP A 145 -2.10 -6.82 10.74
N LEU A 146 -2.16 -6.24 9.53
CA LEU A 146 -1.17 -5.27 9.03
C LEU A 146 -1.86 -3.94 8.74
N THR A 147 -1.38 -2.86 9.35
CA THR A 147 -1.83 -1.50 9.04
C THR A 147 -0.74 -0.78 8.27
N VAL A 148 -1.07 -0.35 7.06
CA VAL A 148 -0.15 0.38 6.18
C VAL A 148 -0.61 1.83 6.09
N ALA A 149 0.34 2.75 6.28
CA ALA A 149 0.18 4.18 6.05
C ALA A 149 1.04 4.61 4.86
N ALA A 150 0.56 5.57 4.10
CA ALA A 150 1.34 6.23 3.05
C ALA A 150 1.03 7.72 3.03
N THR A 151 2.06 8.53 2.82
CA THR A 151 1.94 9.99 2.76
C THR A 151 2.62 10.51 1.52
N ARG A 152 1.94 11.40 0.79
CA ARG A 152 2.50 12.08 -0.38
C ARG A 152 2.00 13.52 -0.44
N GLY A 153 2.90 14.48 -0.25
CA GLY A 153 2.54 15.88 -0.06
C GLY A 153 1.56 16.02 1.12
N ASN A 154 0.42 16.63 0.89
CA ASN A 154 -0.60 16.86 1.91
C ASN A 154 -1.62 15.69 2.04
N VAL A 155 -1.44 14.61 1.28
CA VAL A 155 -2.34 13.45 1.33
C VAL A 155 -1.70 12.36 2.16
N SER A 156 -2.35 12.01 3.28
CA SER A 156 -2.00 10.88 4.12
C SER A 156 -3.18 9.93 4.20
N LYS A 157 -2.91 8.63 4.05
CA LYS A 157 -3.92 7.57 4.17
C LYS A 157 -3.37 6.42 4.99
N THR A 158 -4.28 5.75 5.69
CA THR A 158 -4.00 4.52 6.44
C THR A 158 -5.06 3.49 6.10
N ARG A 159 -4.65 2.22 5.95
CA ARG A 159 -5.55 1.10 5.66
C ARG A 159 -5.09 -0.16 6.39
N ASN A 160 -6.07 -0.92 6.87
CA ASN A 160 -5.85 -2.22 7.50
C ASN A 160 -6.00 -3.33 6.46
N PHE A 161 -5.12 -4.33 6.57
CA PHE A 161 -5.10 -5.53 5.77
C PHE A 161 -5.05 -6.73 6.70
N TYR A 162 -5.82 -7.76 6.39
CA TYR A 162 -5.94 -8.97 7.19
C TYR A 162 -5.70 -10.19 6.32
N ASN A 163 -4.99 -11.16 6.84
CA ASN A 163 -4.84 -12.46 6.20
C ASN A 163 -4.78 -13.57 7.24
N THR A 164 -5.33 -14.72 6.91
CA THR A 164 -5.22 -15.94 7.74
C THR A 164 -4.70 -17.07 6.87
N ILE A 165 -3.60 -17.67 7.29
CA ILE A 165 -2.84 -18.64 6.50
C ILE A 165 -2.65 -19.91 7.35
N VAL A 166 -2.97 -21.07 6.76
CA VAL A 166 -2.78 -22.38 7.38
C VAL A 166 -1.44 -22.97 6.87
N LEU A 167 -0.64 -23.55 7.76
CA LEU A 167 0.57 -24.26 7.42
C LEU A 167 0.22 -25.59 6.74
N ARG A 168 0.92 -25.92 5.66
CA ARG A 168 0.64 -27.14 4.86
C ARG A 168 1.05 -28.44 5.54
N GLY A 169 2.01 -28.42 6.44
CA GLY A 169 2.56 -29.60 7.11
C GLY A 169 2.00 -29.88 8.51
N SER A 170 0.86 -29.29 8.85
CA SER A 170 0.32 -29.32 10.21
C SER A 170 -0.88 -30.26 10.41
N TYR A 171 -1.10 -31.23 9.50
CA TYR A 171 -2.07 -32.32 9.69
C TYR A 171 -1.39 -33.67 9.76
#